data_226a983c58b003c53a72ed71dd3a696a
#
_entry.id   226a983c58b003c53a72ed71dd3a696a
#
_cell.length_a   1.000
_cell.length_b   1.000
_cell.length_c   1.000
_cell.angle_alpha   90.00
_cell.angle_beta   90.00
_cell.angle_gamma   90.00
#
_symmetry.space_group_name_H-M   'P 1'
#
loop_
_entity.id
_entity.type
_entity.pdbx_description
1 polymer ?
#
loop_
_entity_poly.entity_id
_entity_poly.type
_entity_poly.pdbx_seq_one_letter_code
_entity_poly.pdbx_strand_id
1 'polypeptide(L)'
;MKTITVDRQRFGIKTDPRTGTPCVSSIHPYDETEYHWALKSPAGMWKVYRRGKLVTIFGKSLNLEPEQVAARLLKLDRQAHLTRTGGIW
;
A
#
# COMPACT_ATOMS: atom_id res chain seq x y z
N MET A 1 2.53 -1.79 15.23
CA MET A 1 1.93 -1.45 13.92
C MET A 1 0.83 -0.42 14.11
N LYS A 2 0.78 0.57 13.26
CA LYS A 2 -0.28 1.56 13.25
C LYS A 2 -1.32 1.16 12.21
N THR A 3 -2.60 1.28 12.56
CA THR A 3 -3.69 0.98 11.62
C THR A 3 -4.41 2.26 11.26
N ILE A 4 -4.68 2.45 9.99
CA ILE A 4 -5.47 3.58 9.49
C ILE A 4 -6.59 3.05 8.60
N THR A 5 -7.62 3.86 8.41
CA THR A 5 -8.73 3.53 7.52
C THR A 5 -8.85 4.63 6.46
N VAL A 6 -8.87 4.21 5.21
CA VAL A 6 -9.08 5.11 4.08
C VAL A 6 -10.28 4.57 3.30
N ASP A 7 -11.35 5.34 3.27
CA ASP A 7 -12.55 5.00 2.49
C ASP A 7 -13.02 3.56 2.77
N ARG A 8 -13.15 3.23 4.06
CA ARG A 8 -13.61 1.94 4.59
C ARG A 8 -12.62 0.80 4.42
N GLN A 9 -11.45 1.04 3.85
CA GLN A 9 -10.40 0.04 3.74
C GLN A 9 -9.35 0.29 4.81
N ARG A 10 -8.98 -0.77 5.53
CA ARG A 10 -7.98 -0.69 6.60
C ARG A 10 -6.60 -0.95 6.02
N PHE A 11 -5.64 -0.19 6.52
CA PHE A 11 -4.22 -0.35 6.16
C PHE A 11 -3.36 -0.42 7.41
N GLY A 12 -2.33 -1.24 7.35
CA GLY A 12 -1.32 -1.30 8.38
C GLY A 12 -0.08 -0.54 7.94
N ILE A 13 0.46 0.25 8.86
CA ILE A 13 1.72 0.95 8.67
C ILE A 13 2.69 0.39 9.70
N LYS A 14 3.78 -0.21 9.23
CA LYS A 14 4.81 -0.76 10.11
C LYS A 14 6.18 -0.38 9.60
N THR A 15 7.19 -0.48 10.46
CA THR A 15 8.58 -0.23 10.08
C THR A 15 9.21 -1.52 9.61
N ASP A 16 9.78 -1.50 8.41
CA ASP A 16 10.54 -2.65 7.91
C ASP A 16 11.85 -2.74 8.71
N PRO A 17 12.12 -3.87 9.36
CA PRO A 17 13.32 -4.00 10.18
C PRO A 17 14.62 -3.95 9.37
N ARG A 18 14.57 -4.26 8.09
CA ARG A 18 15.77 -4.26 7.25
C ARG A 18 16.21 -2.87 6.83
N THR A 19 15.26 -2.00 6.58
CA THR A 19 15.53 -0.65 6.06
C THR A 19 15.27 0.45 7.07
N GLY A 20 14.51 0.17 8.14
CA GLY A 20 14.10 1.16 9.11
C GLY A 20 13.06 2.13 8.55
N THR A 21 12.48 1.84 7.41
CA THR A 21 11.53 2.72 6.70
C THR A 21 10.12 2.17 6.78
N PRO A 22 9.10 3.05 6.61
CA PRO A 22 7.71 2.58 6.72
C PRO A 22 7.29 1.69 5.55
N CYS A 23 6.44 0.74 5.87
CA CYS A 23 5.77 -0.14 4.93
C CYS A 23 4.27 0.00 5.12
N VAL A 24 3.53 0.16 4.03
CA VAL A 24 2.07 0.31 4.05
C VAL A 24 1.45 -0.86 3.31
N SER A 25 0.53 -1.56 3.95
CA SER A 25 -0.15 -2.69 3.33
C SER A 25 -1.62 -2.71 3.71
N SER A 26 -2.46 -3.19 2.82
CA SER A 26 -3.88 -3.39 3.09
C SER A 26 -4.06 -4.49 4.12
N ILE A 27 -4.96 -4.29 5.07
CA ILE A 27 -5.38 -5.34 6.00
C ILE A 27 -6.66 -5.94 5.45
N HIS A 28 -6.56 -7.18 4.99
CA HIS A 28 -7.69 -7.84 4.37
C HIS A 28 -7.85 -9.24 4.97
N PRO A 29 -9.08 -9.66 5.27
CA PRO A 29 -9.30 -10.93 5.97
C PRO A 29 -9.04 -12.17 5.14
N TYR A 30 -8.94 -12.05 3.82
CA TYR A 30 -8.84 -13.23 2.95
C TYR A 30 -7.48 -13.37 2.29
N ASP A 31 -7.19 -12.56 1.29
CA ASP A 31 -6.00 -12.75 0.48
C ASP A 31 -5.26 -11.41 0.28
N GLU A 32 -4.32 -11.16 1.16
CA GLU A 32 -3.52 -9.94 1.12
C GLU A 32 -2.59 -9.90 -0.09
N THR A 33 -2.25 -11.06 -0.66
CA THR A 33 -1.30 -11.10 -1.77
C THR A 33 -1.84 -10.49 -3.04
N GLU A 34 -3.16 -10.38 -3.15
CA GLU A 34 -3.80 -9.77 -4.30
C GLU A 34 -3.79 -8.24 -4.24
N TYR A 35 -3.46 -7.65 -3.10
CA TYR A 35 -3.51 -6.22 -2.89
C TYR A 35 -2.14 -5.59 -3.02
N HIS A 36 -2.12 -4.32 -3.44
CA HIS A 36 -0.88 -3.57 -3.52
C HIS A 36 -0.36 -3.25 -2.12
N TRP A 37 0.95 -3.21 -1.99
CA TRP A 37 1.61 -2.74 -0.79
C TRP A 37 2.82 -1.91 -1.19
N ALA A 38 3.29 -1.07 -0.30
CA ALA A 38 4.37 -0.15 -0.59
C ALA A 38 5.40 -0.12 0.52
N LEU A 39 6.65 0.02 0.12
CA LEU A 39 7.77 0.16 1.03
C LEU A 39 8.57 1.40 0.65
N LYS A 40 8.80 2.27 1.62
CA LYS A 40 9.64 3.44 1.41
C LYS A 40 11.10 3.01 1.33
N SER A 41 11.81 3.45 0.30
CA SER A 41 13.24 3.20 0.19
C SER A 41 14.01 4.16 1.10
N PRO A 42 15.26 3.82 1.47
CA PRO A 42 16.10 4.77 2.20
C PRO A 42 16.32 6.09 1.47
N ALA A 43 16.21 6.08 0.15
CA ALA A 43 16.33 7.29 -0.66
C ALA A 43 15.08 8.17 -0.66
N GLY A 44 13.96 7.69 -0.08
CA GLY A 44 12.75 8.47 0.05
C GLY A 44 11.68 8.19 -1.00
N MET A 45 11.91 7.23 -1.87
CA MET A 45 10.91 6.82 -2.86
C MET A 45 10.04 5.72 -2.28
N TRP A 46 8.77 5.66 -2.72
CA TRP A 46 7.89 4.57 -2.36
C TRP A 46 7.81 3.58 -3.50
N LYS A 47 8.24 2.35 -3.24
CA LYS A 47 8.15 1.26 -4.22
C LYS A 47 6.88 0.48 -3.95
N VAL A 48 6.05 0.32 -4.98
CA VAL A 48 4.75 -0.34 -4.87
C VAL A 48 4.83 -1.72 -5.51
N TYR A 49 4.37 -2.71 -4.76
CA TYR A 49 4.43 -4.10 -5.17
C TYR A 49 3.05 -4.74 -5.18
N ARG A 50 2.91 -5.74 -6.00
CA ARG A 50 1.76 -6.65 -6.00
C ARG A 50 2.25 -8.03 -6.45
N ARG A 51 1.92 -9.06 -5.69
CA ARG A 51 2.33 -10.44 -5.96
C ARG A 51 3.85 -10.57 -6.10
N GLY A 52 4.59 -9.84 -5.28
CA GLY A 52 6.04 -9.89 -5.28
C GLY A 52 6.71 -9.15 -6.42
N LYS A 53 5.96 -8.47 -7.26
CA LYS A 53 6.50 -7.72 -8.40
C LYS A 53 6.36 -6.23 -8.19
N LEU A 54 7.38 -5.49 -8.58
CA LEU A 54 7.34 -4.03 -8.57
C LEU A 54 6.37 -3.55 -9.65
N VAL A 55 5.36 -2.79 -9.22
CA VAL A 55 4.31 -2.28 -10.10
C VAL A 55 4.60 -0.84 -10.52
N THR A 56 4.96 0.00 -9.55
CA THR A 56 5.23 1.41 -9.81
C THR A 56 6.07 1.98 -8.68
N ILE A 57 6.54 3.21 -8.89
CA ILE A 57 7.33 3.93 -7.89
C ILE A 57 6.74 5.34 -7.76
N PHE A 58 6.49 5.76 -6.51
CA PHE A 58 6.17 7.16 -6.23
C PHE A 58 7.47 7.89 -5.90
N GLY A 59 7.83 8.87 -6.72
CA GLY A 59 9.08 9.58 -6.58
C GLY A 59 9.20 10.35 -5.27
N LYS A 60 10.41 10.55 -4.80
CA LYS A 60 10.63 11.24 -3.53
C LYS A 60 10.18 12.69 -3.56
N SER A 61 10.11 13.31 -4.74
CA SER A 61 9.64 14.68 -4.88
C SER A 61 8.18 14.87 -4.46
N LEU A 62 7.39 13.80 -4.48
CA LEU A 62 6.01 13.83 -4.00
C LEU A 62 5.92 13.94 -2.48
N ASN A 63 6.96 13.54 -1.77
CA ASN A 63 7.05 13.63 -0.32
C ASN A 63 5.80 13.09 0.39
N LEU A 64 5.40 11.89 0.00
CA LEU A 64 4.16 11.30 0.50
C LEU A 64 4.31 10.76 1.92
N GLU A 65 3.31 11.06 2.75
CA GLU A 65 3.16 10.41 4.04
C GLU A 65 2.52 9.04 3.88
N PRO A 66 2.68 8.12 4.86
CA PRO A 66 2.08 6.77 4.74
C PRO A 66 0.59 6.78 4.48
N GLU A 67 -0.15 7.71 5.08
CA GLU A 67 -1.59 7.83 4.86
C GLU A 67 -1.93 8.19 3.42
N GLN A 68 -1.12 9.04 2.81
CA GLN A 68 -1.30 9.41 1.40
C GLN A 68 -0.96 8.22 0.49
N VAL A 69 0.05 7.44 0.85
CA VAL A 69 0.38 6.23 0.11
C VAL A 69 -0.76 5.22 0.19
N ALA A 70 -1.36 5.04 1.37
CA ALA A 70 -2.50 4.15 1.52
C ALA A 70 -3.65 4.54 0.58
N ALA A 71 -3.95 5.83 0.46
CA ALA A 71 -4.99 6.29 -0.45
C ALA A 71 -4.67 5.96 -1.91
N ARG A 72 -3.41 6.08 -2.29
CA ARG A 72 -2.97 5.73 -3.65
C ARG A 72 -3.03 4.23 -3.90
N LEU A 73 -2.66 3.42 -2.90
CA LEU A 73 -2.78 1.97 -3.01
C LEU A 73 -4.23 1.55 -3.18
N LEU A 74 -5.13 2.16 -2.45
CA LEU A 74 -6.56 1.90 -2.59
C LEU A 74 -7.04 2.19 -4.01
N LYS A 75 -6.60 3.29 -4.58
CA LYS A 75 -6.95 3.65 -5.95
C LYS A 75 -6.43 2.61 -6.95
N LEU A 76 -5.20 2.14 -6.76
CA LEU A 76 -4.64 1.08 -7.60
C LEU A 76 -5.42 -0.22 -7.47
N ASP A 77 -5.81 -0.58 -6.26
CA ASP A 77 -6.61 -1.78 -6.01
C ASP A 77 -7.96 -1.70 -6.70
N ARG A 78 -8.59 -0.53 -6.68
CA ARG A 78 -9.86 -0.31 -7.37
C ARG A 78 -9.71 -0.43 -8.88
N GLN A 79 -8.64 0.11 -9.43
CA GLN A 79 -8.37 0.00 -10.86
C GLN A 79 -8.12 -1.46 -11.27
N ALA A 80 -7.55 -2.25 -10.37
CA ALA A 80 -7.31 -3.67 -10.60
C ALA A 80 -8.48 -4.55 -10.17
N HIS A 81 -9.61 -3.97 -9.75
CA HIS A 81 -10.78 -4.69 -9.25
C HIS A 81 -10.48 -5.56 -8.03
N LEU A 82 -9.64 -5.05 -7.12
CA LEU A 82 -9.21 -5.79 -5.95
C LEU A 82 -9.82 -5.31 -4.65
N THR A 83 -10.89 -4.51 -4.70
CA THR A 83 -11.60 -4.15 -3.49
C THR A 83 -12.39 -5.35 -2.97
N ARG A 84 -12.76 -5.33 -1.69
CA ARG A 84 -13.55 -6.43 -1.13
C ARG A 84 -14.91 -6.61 -1.79
N THR A 85 -15.40 -5.59 -2.44
CA THR A 85 -16.64 -5.67 -3.20
C THR A 85 -16.38 -5.97 -4.66
N GLY A 86 -15.14 -6.20 -5.01
CA GLY A 86 -14.66 -6.21 -6.37
C GLY A 86 -15.32 -7.18 -7.28
N GLY A 87 -15.73 -8.27 -6.96
CA GLY A 87 -16.41 -9.18 -7.87
C GLY A 87 -17.89 -8.92 -8.03
N ILE A 88 -18.41 -7.95 -7.33
CA ILE A 88 -19.85 -7.77 -7.21
C ILE A 88 -20.34 -6.56 -7.98
N TRP A 89 -19.48 -5.62 -8.21
CA TRP A 89 -19.86 -4.36 -8.85
C TRP A 89 -19.76 -4.32 -10.33
#